data_dc6b76a7efdb2186d6eafc9be8ac7bd0
#
_entry.id   dc6b76a7efdb2186d6eafc9be8ac7bd0
#
_cell.length_a   1.000
_cell.length_b   1.000
_cell.length_c   1.000
_cell.angle_alpha   90.00
_cell.angle_beta   90.00
_cell.angle_gamma   90.00
#
_symmetry.space_group_name_H-M   'P 1'
#
loop_
_entity.id
_entity.type
_entity.pdbx_description
1 polymer ?
#
loop_
_entity_poly.entity_id
_entity_poly.type
_entity_poly.pdbx_seq_one_letter_code
_entity_poly.pdbx_strand_id
1 'polypeptide(L)' 'MRTGELRVTLPFSLSEDEAKLLLAVKLYEVGKVSLGQAAKLAGFSKRAFMEVLGRYHIPLFDYSPDALRQEIDL' A
#
# COMPACT_ATOMS: atom_id res chain seq x y z
N MET A 1 -15.71 8.74 -6.02
CA MET A 1 -14.32 9.14 -5.94
C MET A 1 -13.76 9.40 -7.32
N ARG A 2 -12.98 10.43 -7.44
CA ARG A 2 -12.44 10.79 -8.74
C ARG A 2 -11.20 9.98 -9.05
N THR A 3 -11.12 9.47 -10.28
CA THR A 3 -9.92 8.81 -10.77
C THR A 3 -9.00 9.87 -11.35
N GLY A 4 -7.74 9.81 -10.97
CA GLY A 4 -6.76 10.74 -11.46
C GLY A 4 -5.57 10.05 -12.07
N GLU A 5 -4.82 10.81 -12.83
CA GLU A 5 -3.55 10.35 -13.37
C GLU A 5 -2.44 11.12 -12.70
N LEU A 6 -1.40 10.40 -12.37
CA LEU A 6 -0.20 11.01 -11.82
C LEU A 6 0.94 10.79 -12.79
N ARG A 7 1.52 11.86 -13.25
CA ARG A 7 2.67 11.78 -14.14
C ARG A 7 3.86 12.44 -13.47
N VAL A 8 4.92 11.66 -13.33
CA VAL A 8 6.10 12.12 -12.63
C VAL A 8 7.33 11.76 -13.44
N THR A 9 8.21 12.72 -13.59
CA THR A 9 9.51 12.48 -14.22
C THR A 9 10.50 12.18 -13.10
N LEU A 10 11.07 10.98 -13.14
CA LEU A 10 11.99 10.55 -12.09
C LEU A 10 13.41 10.71 -12.59
N PRO A 11 14.33 11.08 -11.70
CA PRO A 11 15.74 11.19 -12.06
C PRO A 11 16.46 9.86 -12.15
N PHE A 12 15.73 8.75 -11.99
CA PHE A 12 16.27 7.40 -12.02
C PHE A 12 15.23 6.48 -12.60
N SER A 13 15.66 5.32 -13.04
CA SER A 13 14.74 4.33 -13.58
C SER A 13 13.95 3.66 -12.48
N LEU A 14 12.65 3.55 -12.68
CA LEU A 14 11.78 2.90 -11.73
C LEU A 14 10.63 2.30 -12.53
N SER A 15 10.37 1.01 -12.32
CA SER A 15 9.28 0.36 -13.04
C SER A 15 7.94 0.88 -12.53
N GLU A 16 6.91 0.72 -13.36
CA GLU A 16 5.57 1.13 -12.99
C GLU A 16 5.10 0.40 -11.75
N ASP A 17 5.38 -0.90 -11.69
CA ASP A 17 4.98 -1.71 -10.54
C ASP A 17 5.67 -1.25 -9.26
N GLU A 18 6.93 -0.93 -9.38
CA GLU A 18 7.69 -0.45 -8.24
C GLU A 18 7.17 0.90 -7.76
N ALA A 19 6.83 1.77 -8.69
CA ALA A 19 6.27 3.07 -8.36
C ALA A 19 4.94 2.92 -7.64
N LYS A 20 4.08 2.01 -8.12
CA LYS A 20 2.80 1.75 -7.48
C LYS A 20 3.00 1.22 -6.07
N LEU A 21 3.95 0.32 -5.91
CA LEU A 21 4.23 -0.26 -4.60
C LEU A 21 4.68 0.81 -3.62
N LEU A 22 5.64 1.62 -4.02
CA LEU A 22 6.17 2.67 -3.14
C LEU A 22 5.10 3.69 -2.80
N LEU A 23 4.27 4.04 -3.77
CA LEU A 23 3.17 4.95 -3.53
C LEU A 23 2.19 4.36 -2.52
N ALA A 24 1.84 3.09 -2.69
CA ALA A 24 0.92 2.42 -1.78
C ALA A 24 1.49 2.37 -0.36
N VAL A 25 2.77 2.06 -0.25
CA VAL A 25 3.44 2.00 1.05
C VAL A 25 3.37 3.35 1.74
N LYS A 26 3.68 4.41 1.00
CA LYS A 26 3.67 5.75 1.61
C LYS A 26 2.27 6.20 1.97
N LEU A 27 1.30 5.94 1.12
CA LEU A 27 -0.09 6.30 1.41
C LEU A 27 -0.60 5.58 2.65
N TYR A 28 -0.21 4.32 2.81
CA TYR A 28 -0.57 3.59 4.00
C TYR A 28 0.14 4.17 5.23
N GLU A 29 1.41 4.48 5.10
CA GLU A 29 2.19 5.02 6.20
C GLU A 29 1.61 6.31 6.74
N VAL A 30 1.16 7.19 5.85
CA VAL A 30 0.58 8.47 6.28
C VAL A 30 -0.92 8.38 6.59
N GLY A 31 -1.50 7.19 6.49
CA GLY A 31 -2.88 6.98 6.88
C GLY A 31 -3.92 7.40 5.87
N LYS A 32 -3.55 7.54 4.61
CA LYS A 32 -4.49 7.94 3.56
C LYS A 32 -5.31 6.78 3.03
N VAL A 33 -4.81 5.56 3.15
CA VAL A 33 -5.51 4.37 2.68
C VAL A 33 -5.41 3.27 3.73
N SER A 34 -6.37 2.35 3.68
CA SER A 34 -6.32 1.18 4.55
C SER A 34 -5.34 0.16 4.00
N LEU A 35 -5.07 -0.86 4.79
CA LEU A 35 -4.18 -1.94 4.35
C LEU A 35 -4.70 -2.60 3.10
N GLY A 36 -6.00 -2.90 3.04
CA GLY A 36 -6.58 -3.54 1.87
C GLY A 36 -6.52 -2.64 0.65
N GLN A 37 -6.77 -1.36 0.82
CA GLN A 37 -6.71 -0.41 -0.29
C GLN A 37 -5.27 -0.27 -0.79
N ALA A 38 -4.32 -0.22 0.11
CA ALA A 38 -2.92 -0.10 -0.28
C ALA A 38 -2.46 -1.34 -1.03
N ALA A 39 -2.83 -2.52 -0.54
CA ALA A 39 -2.46 -3.75 -1.21
C ALA A 39 -3.03 -3.80 -2.62
N LYS A 40 -4.28 -3.39 -2.77
CA LYS A 40 -4.93 -3.34 -4.07
C LYS A 40 -4.22 -2.39 -5.02
N LEU A 41 -3.88 -1.22 -4.51
CA LEU A 41 -3.17 -0.23 -5.29
C LEU A 41 -1.83 -0.76 -5.77
N ALA A 42 -1.14 -1.51 -4.92
CA ALA A 42 0.15 -2.08 -5.27
C ALA A 42 0.03 -3.32 -6.16
N GLY A 43 -1.17 -3.89 -6.28
CA GLY A 43 -1.35 -5.11 -7.03
C GLY A 43 -0.94 -6.34 -6.25
N PHE A 44 -1.00 -6.28 -4.94
CA PHE A 44 -0.58 -7.36 -4.05
C PHE A 44 -1.76 -7.88 -3.26
N SER A 45 -1.65 -9.11 -2.79
CA SER A 45 -2.58 -9.59 -1.77
C SER A 45 -2.24 -8.89 -0.45
N LYS A 46 -3.19 -8.88 0.48
CA LYS A 46 -2.94 -8.27 1.78
C LYS A 46 -1.73 -8.89 2.47
N ARG A 47 -1.65 -10.21 2.43
CA ARG A 47 -0.53 -10.92 3.06
C ARG A 47 0.80 -10.52 2.45
N ALA A 48 0.87 -10.51 1.12
CA ALA A 48 2.09 -10.13 0.44
C ALA A 48 2.46 -8.69 0.73
N PHE A 49 1.47 -7.81 0.79
CA PHE A 49 1.71 -6.42 1.08
C PHE A 49 2.22 -6.23 2.51
N MET A 50 1.67 -6.99 3.45
CA MET A 50 2.15 -6.94 4.82
C MET A 50 3.62 -7.35 4.93
N GLU A 51 4.02 -8.34 4.15
CA GLU A 51 5.42 -8.74 4.10
C GLU A 51 6.30 -7.63 3.56
N VAL A 52 5.81 -6.93 2.54
CA VAL A 52 6.54 -5.79 2.01
C VAL A 52 6.70 -4.70 3.05
N LEU A 53 5.64 -4.42 3.78
CA LEU A 53 5.71 -3.42 4.84
C LEU A 53 6.75 -3.81 5.88
N GLY A 54 6.84 -5.10 6.20
CA GLY A 54 7.85 -5.58 7.13
C GLY A 54 9.27 -5.33 6.63
N ARG A 55 9.48 -5.54 5.34
CA ARG A 55 10.80 -5.29 4.75
C ARG A 55 11.17 -3.82 4.79
N TYR A 56 10.20 -2.94 4.69
CA TYR A 56 10.43 -1.51 4.71
C TYR A 56 10.38 -0.95 6.13
N HIS A 57 10.23 -1.83 7.13
CA HIS A 57 10.16 -1.45 8.54
C HIS A 57 9.04 -0.49 8.83
N ILE A 58 7.90 -0.68 8.16
CA ILE A 58 6.73 0.16 8.38
C ILE A 58 5.80 -0.61 9.31
N PRO A 59 5.47 -0.04 10.47
CA PRO A 59 4.60 -0.73 11.41
C PRO A 59 3.17 -0.81 10.88
N LEU A 60 2.47 -1.87 11.29
CA LEU A 60 1.05 -2.02 11.01
C LEU A 60 0.31 -1.32 12.14
N PHE A 61 0.01 -0.04 11.93
CA PHE A 61 -0.59 0.76 12.98
C PHE A 61 -1.99 0.29 13.32
N ASP A 62 -2.28 0.24 14.61
CA ASP A 62 -3.63 0.15 15.14
C ASP A 62 -4.46 -0.99 14.58
N TYR A 63 -3.84 -2.00 14.04
CA TYR A 63 -4.59 -3.13 13.55
C TYR A 63 -4.72 -4.16 14.65
N SER A 64 -5.85 -4.10 15.34
CA SER A 64 -6.23 -5.18 16.22
C SER A 64 -6.57 -6.39 15.34
N PRO A 65 -6.59 -7.60 15.91
CA PRO A 65 -7.03 -8.76 15.14
C PRO A 65 -8.39 -8.58 14.50
N ASP A 66 -9.28 -7.85 15.16
CA ASP A 66 -10.61 -7.60 14.61
C ASP A 66 -10.56 -6.70 13.39
N ALA A 67 -9.73 -5.68 13.42
CA ALA A 67 -9.58 -4.80 12.29
C ALA A 67 -9.00 -5.54 11.09
N LEU A 68 -8.04 -6.40 11.32
CA LEU A 68 -7.46 -7.22 10.26
C LEU A 68 -8.50 -8.15 9.66
N ARG A 69 -9.35 -8.71 10.51
CA ARG A 69 -10.38 -9.62 10.06
C ARG A 69 -11.37 -8.91 9.16
N GLN A 70 -11.73 -7.68 9.48
CA GLN A 70 -12.61 -6.88 8.66
C GLN A 70 -11.98 -6.58 7.31
N GLU A 71 -10.70 -6.35 7.29
CA GLU A 71 -10.00 -6.08 6.04
C GLU A 71 -10.00 -7.31 5.14
N ILE A 72 -9.96 -8.48 5.71
CA ILE A 72 -9.93 -9.72 4.94
C ILE A 72 -11.19 -9.92 4.13
N ASP A 73 -12.28 -9.37 4.58
CA ASP A 73 -13.58 -9.55 3.93
C ASP A 73 -13.77 -8.67 2.71
N LEU A 74 -12.83 -7.90 2.36
CA LEU A 74 -12.95 -7.03 1.19
C LEU A 74 -12.80 -7.78 -0.12
#